data_16b13a0fb2f9c7200a78f625d07e41ff
#
_entry.id   16b13a0fb2f9c7200a78f625d07e41ff
#
_cell.length_a   1.000
_cell.length_b   1.000
_cell.length_c   1.000
_cell.angle_alpha   90.00
_cell.angle_beta   90.00
_cell.angle_gamma   90.00
#
_symmetry.space_group_name_H-M   'P 1'
#
loop_
_entity.id
_entity.type
_entity.pdbx_description
1 polymer ?
#
loop_
_entity_poly.entity_id
_entity_poly.type
_entity_poly.pdbx_seq_one_letter_code
_entity_poly.pdbx_strand_id
1 'polypeptide(L)'
;MKKAQIIVDKYFLIGKTDKRIYGSFIEHLGRAVYEGIYQEGSPLSDEQGFRKDTLELVRELQVPIVRYPGGNFVSGFRWEDSVGPKTQRPSRPELAWGVIETNQFGLNEFVDWSRKAGSDVMMAVNLGTRGPEDAKNLLEYCNFKGGTYYSDLRKAHGYEQPHDIKLWCLGNEMDGPDRKSTRLNSSHGKLS
;
A
#
# COMPACT_ATOMS: atom_id res chain seq x y z
N MET A 1 16.74 -42.88 -0.35
CA MET A 1 16.99 -41.45 -0.07
C MET A 1 17.39 -40.79 -1.36
N LYS A 2 16.72 -39.71 -1.80
CA LYS A 2 17.08 -38.95 -3.01
C LYS A 2 18.26 -38.04 -2.66
N LYS A 3 19.31 -38.02 -3.50
CA LYS A 3 20.45 -37.13 -3.32
C LYS A 3 20.31 -35.94 -4.27
N ALA A 4 20.62 -34.73 -3.80
CA ALA A 4 20.71 -33.54 -4.60
C ALA A 4 22.09 -32.91 -4.42
N GLN A 5 22.61 -32.27 -5.47
CA GLN A 5 23.87 -31.55 -5.46
C GLN A 5 23.59 -30.10 -5.85
N ILE A 6 24.10 -29.16 -5.07
CA ILE A 6 24.05 -27.74 -5.35
C ILE A 6 25.47 -27.28 -5.61
N ILE A 7 25.70 -26.64 -6.77
CA ILE A 7 26.98 -26.05 -7.14
C ILE A 7 26.81 -24.55 -7.12
N VAL A 8 27.63 -23.86 -6.34
CA VAL A 8 27.68 -22.40 -6.27
C VAL A 8 29.08 -21.96 -6.75
N ASP A 9 29.09 -21.20 -7.83
CA ASP A 9 30.33 -20.68 -8.42
C ASP A 9 30.19 -19.18 -8.69
N LYS A 10 31.12 -18.38 -8.15
CA LYS A 10 31.16 -16.92 -8.31
C LYS A 10 31.31 -16.46 -9.77
N TYR A 11 31.79 -17.32 -10.66
CA TYR A 11 31.93 -17.03 -12.09
C TYR A 11 30.71 -17.46 -12.89
N PHE A 12 29.77 -18.17 -12.30
CA PHE A 12 28.54 -18.61 -12.96
C PHE A 12 27.37 -17.74 -12.50
N LEU A 13 27.40 -16.46 -12.91
CA LEU A 13 26.36 -15.49 -12.57
C LEU A 13 25.24 -15.54 -13.61
N ILE A 14 24.02 -15.81 -13.18
CA ILE A 14 22.82 -15.82 -14.03
C ILE A 14 22.25 -14.40 -14.17
N GLY A 15 22.33 -13.58 -13.13
CA GLY A 15 21.82 -12.22 -13.14
C GLY A 15 22.05 -11.50 -11.80
N LYS A 16 21.71 -10.23 -11.79
CA LYS A 16 21.73 -9.40 -10.58
C LYS A 16 20.38 -9.48 -9.89
N THR A 17 20.36 -9.77 -8.59
CA THR A 17 19.15 -9.75 -7.78
C THR A 17 18.61 -8.32 -7.64
N ASP A 18 17.35 -8.10 -8.00
CA ASP A 18 16.67 -6.85 -7.74
C ASP A 18 16.38 -6.74 -6.23
N LYS A 19 16.77 -5.63 -5.63
CA LYS A 19 16.60 -5.41 -4.19
C LYS A 19 15.13 -5.45 -3.75
N ARG A 20 14.19 -5.15 -4.65
CA ARG A 20 12.75 -5.18 -4.35
C ARG A 20 12.23 -6.55 -3.89
N ILE A 21 12.94 -7.63 -4.19
CA ILE A 21 12.62 -8.98 -3.67
C ILE A 21 12.69 -9.04 -2.12
N TYR A 22 13.42 -8.12 -1.48
CA TYR A 22 13.50 -7.97 -0.03
C TYR A 22 12.50 -6.97 0.52
N GLY A 23 11.52 -6.58 -0.28
CA GLY A 23 10.43 -5.70 0.13
C GLY A 23 9.52 -6.32 1.17
N SER A 24 8.71 -5.47 1.78
CA SER A 24 7.73 -5.85 2.79
C SER A 24 6.30 -5.54 2.34
N PHE A 25 5.37 -6.02 3.11
CA PHE A 25 3.94 -5.84 2.92
C PHE A 25 3.32 -5.40 4.24
N ILE A 26 2.37 -4.47 4.17
CA ILE A 26 1.57 -4.07 5.31
C ILE A 26 0.10 -3.98 4.93
N GLU A 27 -0.77 -4.34 5.86
CA GLU A 27 -2.22 -4.35 5.71
C GLU A 27 -2.88 -3.79 6.96
N HIS A 28 -4.04 -3.16 6.81
CA HIS A 28 -4.93 -2.79 7.93
C HIS A 28 -5.54 -4.05 8.54
N LEU A 29 -4.71 -4.83 9.20
CA LEU A 29 -5.03 -6.12 9.81
C LEU A 29 -4.46 -6.16 11.22
N GLY A 30 -5.30 -6.47 12.20
CA GLY A 30 -4.88 -6.56 13.59
C GLY A 30 -4.18 -5.27 14.05
N ARG A 31 -2.97 -5.42 14.59
CA ARG A 31 -2.15 -4.29 15.06
C ARG A 31 -0.98 -3.94 14.13
N ALA A 32 -1.07 -4.26 12.83
CA ALA A 32 0.02 -3.98 11.92
C ALA A 32 0.15 -2.47 11.62
N VAL A 33 -0.98 -1.79 11.39
CA VAL A 33 -1.02 -0.35 11.16
C VAL A 33 -1.25 0.37 12.48
N TYR A 34 -2.48 0.30 13.04
CA TYR A 34 -2.80 0.91 14.33
C TYR A 34 -2.11 0.15 15.46
N GLU A 35 -1.43 0.91 16.36
CA GLU A 35 -0.57 0.40 17.43
C GLU A 35 0.69 -0.37 16.93
N GLY A 36 0.84 -0.50 15.62
CA GLY A 36 2.03 -1.06 14.98
C GLY A 36 2.95 0.04 14.46
N ILE A 37 2.77 0.47 13.20
CA ILE A 37 3.56 1.56 12.60
C ILE A 37 3.03 2.95 12.98
N TYR A 38 1.77 3.04 13.38
CA TYR A 38 1.07 4.27 13.75
C TYR A 38 0.33 4.14 15.08
N GLN A 39 0.58 5.08 15.98
CA GLN A 39 -0.11 5.19 17.27
C GLN A 39 -0.08 6.63 17.77
N GLU A 40 -1.14 7.38 17.51
CA GLU A 40 -1.24 8.76 17.94
C GLU A 40 -1.23 8.86 19.48
N GLY A 41 -0.53 9.87 20.01
CA GLY A 41 -0.43 10.11 21.46
C GLY A 41 0.48 9.14 22.23
N SER A 42 1.11 8.18 21.59
CA SER A 42 2.09 7.29 22.22
C SER A 42 3.41 8.01 22.49
N PRO A 43 4.07 7.81 23.64
CA PRO A 43 5.40 8.35 23.89
C PRO A 43 6.48 7.78 22.94
N LEU A 44 6.20 6.64 22.31
CA LEU A 44 7.06 6.02 21.31
C LEU A 44 6.82 6.58 19.90
N SER A 45 5.82 7.41 19.70
CA SER A 45 5.50 7.99 18.40
C SER A 45 6.13 9.38 18.23
N ASP A 46 6.30 9.77 16.97
CA ASP A 46 6.63 11.14 16.62
C ASP A 46 5.36 12.03 16.58
N GLU A 47 5.52 13.29 16.20
CA GLU A 47 4.45 14.30 16.12
C GLU A 47 3.34 13.94 15.11
N GLN A 48 3.66 13.09 14.12
CA GLN A 48 2.71 12.59 13.14
C GLN A 48 2.03 11.30 13.56
N GLY A 49 2.39 10.75 14.73
CA GLY A 49 1.87 9.48 15.26
C GLY A 49 2.63 8.24 14.76
N PHE A 50 3.74 8.39 14.05
CA PHE A 50 4.51 7.24 13.58
C PHE A 50 5.39 6.68 14.70
N ARG A 51 5.33 5.38 14.91
CA ARG A 51 6.13 4.66 15.90
C ARG A 51 7.61 4.71 15.54
N LYS A 52 8.40 5.42 16.33
CA LYS A 52 9.85 5.60 16.12
C LYS A 52 10.61 4.28 16.22
N ASP A 53 10.25 3.46 17.19
CA ASP A 53 10.85 2.15 17.40
C ASP A 53 10.65 1.21 16.18
N THR A 54 9.46 1.19 15.61
CA THR A 54 9.21 0.40 14.39
C THR A 54 9.91 0.98 13.16
N LEU A 55 9.96 2.32 13.04
CA LEU A 55 10.70 2.98 11.96
C LEU A 55 12.20 2.63 12.00
N GLU A 56 12.80 2.60 13.19
CA GLU A 56 14.21 2.23 13.38
C GLU A 56 14.47 0.81 12.91
N LEU A 57 13.62 -0.15 13.29
CA LEU A 57 13.74 -1.55 12.87
C LEU A 57 13.59 -1.70 11.34
N VAL A 58 12.64 -0.99 10.72
CA VAL A 58 12.45 -1.03 9.26
C VAL A 58 13.67 -0.45 8.52
N ARG A 59 14.28 0.62 9.06
CA ARG A 59 15.52 1.18 8.52
C ARG A 59 16.71 0.24 8.69
N GLU A 60 16.84 -0.42 9.85
CA GLU A 60 17.88 -1.41 10.10
C GLU A 60 17.78 -2.59 9.11
N LEU A 61 16.57 -3.06 8.85
CA LEU A 61 16.27 -4.09 7.85
C LEU A 61 16.52 -3.62 6.42
N GLN A 62 16.69 -2.32 6.18
CA GLN A 62 16.85 -1.72 4.86
C GLN A 62 15.76 -2.15 3.88
N VAL A 63 14.51 -2.13 4.32
CA VAL A 63 13.36 -2.54 3.51
C VAL A 63 13.25 -1.62 2.29
N PRO A 64 13.47 -2.10 1.07
CA PRO A 64 13.57 -1.24 -0.11
C PRO A 64 12.23 -0.73 -0.62
N ILE A 65 11.15 -1.48 -0.37
CA ILE A 65 9.80 -1.17 -0.82
C ILE A 65 8.76 -1.80 0.09
N VAL A 66 7.64 -1.11 0.31
CA VAL A 66 6.51 -1.64 1.09
C VAL A 66 5.22 -1.56 0.26
N ARG A 67 4.51 -2.68 0.16
CA ARG A 67 3.18 -2.75 -0.47
C ARG A 67 2.10 -2.34 0.53
N TYR A 68 1.19 -1.44 0.11
CA TYR A 68 0.09 -0.87 0.88
C TYR A 68 -1.16 -0.69 -0.01
N PRO A 69 -2.40 -0.66 0.47
CA PRO A 69 -2.83 -0.70 1.88
C PRO A 69 -3.10 -2.11 2.40
N GLY A 70 -2.77 -3.14 1.67
CA GLY A 70 -2.94 -4.49 2.15
C GLY A 70 -3.27 -5.51 1.07
N GLY A 71 -3.68 -6.68 1.54
CA GLY A 71 -4.22 -7.79 0.81
C GLY A 71 -5.73 -7.64 0.65
N ASN A 72 -6.51 -8.39 1.44
CA ASN A 72 -7.97 -8.37 1.35
C ASN A 72 -8.59 -7.01 1.70
N PHE A 73 -7.98 -6.26 2.59
CA PHE A 73 -8.40 -4.91 2.94
C PHE A 73 -8.58 -4.02 1.69
N VAL A 74 -7.63 -4.03 0.74
CA VAL A 74 -7.70 -3.13 -0.42
C VAL A 74 -8.96 -3.35 -1.25
N SER A 75 -9.52 -4.55 -1.24
CA SER A 75 -10.69 -4.89 -2.05
C SER A 75 -11.99 -4.23 -1.61
N GLY A 76 -12.04 -3.77 -0.35
CA GLY A 76 -13.14 -2.97 0.18
C GLY A 76 -12.80 -1.49 0.41
N PHE A 77 -11.54 -1.13 0.31
CA PHE A 77 -11.03 0.16 0.72
C PHE A 77 -11.41 1.30 -0.24
N ARG A 78 -11.79 2.43 0.34
CA ARG A 78 -12.07 3.68 -0.36
C ARG A 78 -11.00 4.69 0.01
N TRP A 79 -10.01 4.86 -0.85
CA TRP A 79 -8.84 5.70 -0.58
C TRP A 79 -9.21 7.16 -0.29
N GLU A 80 -10.30 7.67 -0.88
CA GLU A 80 -10.77 9.05 -0.68
C GLU A 80 -11.18 9.31 0.77
N ASP A 81 -11.66 8.27 1.47
CA ASP A 81 -12.03 8.37 2.88
C ASP A 81 -10.81 8.53 3.80
N SER A 82 -9.61 8.21 3.29
CA SER A 82 -8.36 8.19 4.06
C SER A 82 -7.44 9.38 3.80
N VAL A 83 -7.90 10.39 3.07
CA VAL A 83 -7.13 11.59 2.75
C VAL A 83 -7.83 12.86 3.27
N GLY A 84 -7.10 13.99 3.30
CA GLY A 84 -7.61 15.24 3.85
C GLY A 84 -7.61 15.29 5.38
N PRO A 85 -8.32 16.26 5.99
CA PRO A 85 -8.32 16.45 7.43
C PRO A 85 -8.88 15.24 8.17
N LYS A 86 -8.13 14.70 9.14
CA LYS A 86 -8.52 13.50 9.91
C LYS A 86 -9.88 13.61 10.57
N THR A 87 -10.25 14.81 11.03
CA THR A 87 -11.56 15.09 11.68
C THR A 87 -12.75 14.95 10.74
N GLN A 88 -12.52 14.93 9.44
CA GLN A 88 -13.56 14.81 8.39
C GLN A 88 -13.61 13.41 7.78
N ARG A 89 -12.69 12.53 8.16
CA ARG A 89 -12.63 11.17 7.62
C ARG A 89 -13.70 10.29 8.24
N PRO A 90 -14.50 9.58 7.43
CA PRO A 90 -15.56 8.72 7.94
C PRO A 90 -14.97 7.42 8.50
N SER A 91 -15.57 6.91 9.58
CA SER A 91 -15.37 5.53 9.98
C SER A 91 -16.24 4.61 9.13
N ARG A 92 -15.69 3.45 8.74
CA ARG A 92 -16.35 2.46 7.88
C ARG A 92 -16.28 1.06 8.46
N PRO A 93 -17.31 0.21 8.27
CA PRO A 93 -17.17 -1.22 8.45
C PRO A 93 -16.13 -1.73 7.44
N GLU A 94 -15.11 -2.40 7.94
CA GLU A 94 -14.10 -3.03 7.11
C GLU A 94 -14.52 -4.48 6.80
N LEU A 95 -14.60 -4.82 5.50
CA LEU A 95 -15.28 -6.03 5.04
C LEU A 95 -14.41 -7.29 5.09
N ALA A 96 -13.08 -7.13 5.09
CA ALA A 96 -12.19 -8.28 5.09
C ALA A 96 -11.99 -8.87 6.49
N TRP A 97 -11.88 -8.01 7.51
CA TRP A 97 -11.52 -8.41 8.86
C TRP A 97 -12.60 -8.14 9.90
N GLY A 98 -13.74 -7.55 9.47
CA GLY A 98 -14.91 -7.34 10.32
C GLY A 98 -14.70 -6.34 11.45
N VAL A 99 -13.84 -5.34 11.24
CA VAL A 99 -13.54 -4.28 12.18
C VAL A 99 -14.09 -2.94 11.70
N ILE A 100 -13.99 -1.91 12.53
CA ILE A 100 -14.26 -0.53 12.10
C ILE A 100 -12.93 0.12 11.69
N GLU A 101 -12.83 0.52 10.42
CA GLU A 101 -11.73 1.33 9.92
C GLU A 101 -12.03 2.81 10.18
N THR A 102 -11.14 3.47 10.89
CA THR A 102 -11.30 4.88 11.28
C THR A 102 -10.70 5.86 10.30
N ASN A 103 -9.94 5.37 9.33
CA ASN A 103 -9.21 6.14 8.33
C ASN A 103 -8.23 7.19 8.92
N GLN A 104 -7.78 7.02 10.17
CA GLN A 104 -6.85 7.95 10.80
C GLN A 104 -5.41 7.79 10.30
N PHE A 105 -5.13 6.65 9.70
CA PHE A 105 -3.91 6.40 8.94
C PHE A 105 -4.31 5.99 7.51
N GLY A 106 -3.92 6.78 6.53
CA GLY A 106 -4.32 6.58 5.15
C GLY A 106 -3.18 6.74 4.15
N LEU A 107 -3.55 7.04 2.92
CA LEU A 107 -2.62 7.18 1.79
C LEU A 107 -1.47 8.15 2.09
N ASN A 108 -1.79 9.35 2.55
CA ASN A 108 -0.81 10.41 2.76
C ASN A 108 0.12 10.09 3.92
N GLU A 109 -0.43 9.60 5.02
CA GLU A 109 0.35 9.17 6.18
C GLU A 109 1.29 8.01 5.82
N PHE A 110 0.82 7.07 5.01
CA PHE A 110 1.66 5.96 4.56
C PHE A 110 2.84 6.43 3.69
N VAL A 111 2.59 7.35 2.77
CA VAL A 111 3.66 7.92 1.93
C VAL A 111 4.70 8.66 2.79
N ASP A 112 4.26 9.45 3.77
CA ASP A 112 5.16 10.14 4.68
C ASP A 112 5.93 9.17 5.57
N TRP A 113 5.27 8.14 6.08
CA TRP A 113 5.92 7.07 6.82
C TRP A 113 6.99 6.35 5.98
N SER A 114 6.66 6.00 4.72
CA SER A 114 7.58 5.33 3.81
C SER A 114 8.82 6.17 3.51
N ARG A 115 8.65 7.49 3.31
CA ARG A 115 9.77 8.43 3.16
C ARG A 115 10.67 8.44 4.38
N LYS A 116 10.08 8.46 5.59
CA LYS A 116 10.84 8.37 6.85
C LYS A 116 11.52 7.02 7.01
N ALA A 117 10.91 5.94 6.57
CA ALA A 117 11.50 4.59 6.59
C ALA A 117 12.63 4.42 5.58
N GLY A 118 12.69 5.26 4.55
CA GLY A 118 13.62 5.10 3.41
C GLY A 118 13.20 4.01 2.45
N SER A 119 11.89 3.71 2.39
CA SER A 119 11.30 2.67 1.53
C SER A 119 10.50 3.29 0.39
N ASP A 120 10.54 2.67 -0.78
CA ASP A 120 9.62 2.98 -1.87
C ASP A 120 8.21 2.47 -1.57
N VAL A 121 7.23 2.99 -2.29
CA VAL A 121 5.84 2.58 -2.19
C VAL A 121 5.44 1.70 -3.37
N MET A 122 4.84 0.54 -3.08
CA MET A 122 4.04 -0.23 -4.02
C MET A 122 2.57 -0.09 -3.63
N MET A 123 1.82 0.69 -4.41
CA MET A 123 0.42 1.00 -4.11
C MET A 123 -0.51 -0.02 -4.75
N ALA A 124 -1.38 -0.63 -3.95
CA ALA A 124 -2.44 -1.48 -4.47
C ALA A 124 -3.74 -0.68 -4.66
N VAL A 125 -4.44 -0.92 -5.76
CA VAL A 125 -5.72 -0.28 -6.08
C VAL A 125 -6.89 -1.23 -5.81
N ASN A 126 -8.03 -0.68 -5.40
CA ASN A 126 -9.24 -1.47 -5.20
C ASN A 126 -9.89 -1.82 -6.55
N LEU A 127 -9.68 -3.05 -7.01
CA LEU A 127 -10.43 -3.64 -8.12
C LEU A 127 -11.39 -4.75 -7.65
N GLY A 128 -11.60 -4.88 -6.35
CA GLY A 128 -12.55 -5.81 -5.74
C GLY A 128 -13.98 -5.28 -5.79
N THR A 129 -14.23 -4.17 -5.10
CA THR A 129 -15.53 -3.50 -5.03
C THR A 129 -15.62 -2.24 -5.89
N ARG A 130 -14.49 -1.79 -6.48
CA ARG A 130 -14.40 -0.61 -7.33
C ARG A 130 -13.75 -0.95 -8.68
N GLY A 131 -13.69 0.00 -9.57
CA GLY A 131 -13.30 -0.21 -10.96
C GLY A 131 -12.06 0.59 -11.40
N PRO A 132 -11.74 0.51 -12.72
CA PRO A 132 -10.59 1.21 -13.29
C PRO A 132 -10.63 2.74 -13.12
N GLU A 133 -11.83 3.32 -13.09
CA GLU A 133 -12.00 4.77 -12.88
C GLU A 133 -11.46 5.20 -11.51
N ASP A 134 -11.77 4.46 -10.47
CA ASP A 134 -11.27 4.74 -9.12
C ASP A 134 -9.76 4.57 -9.02
N ALA A 135 -9.21 3.56 -9.70
CA ALA A 135 -7.76 3.35 -9.78
C ALA A 135 -7.08 4.52 -10.52
N LYS A 136 -7.66 5.00 -11.62
CA LYS A 136 -7.20 6.18 -12.35
C LYS A 136 -7.22 7.43 -11.45
N ASN A 137 -8.29 7.62 -10.69
CA ASN A 137 -8.44 8.76 -9.79
C ASN A 137 -7.38 8.76 -8.68
N LEU A 138 -7.07 7.59 -8.13
CA LEU A 138 -5.97 7.43 -7.17
C LEU A 138 -4.61 7.74 -7.81
N LEU A 139 -4.36 7.25 -9.03
CA LEU A 139 -3.15 7.57 -9.77
C LEU A 139 -3.01 9.06 -10.03
N GLU A 140 -4.09 9.73 -10.41
CA GLU A 140 -4.16 11.17 -10.64
C GLU A 140 -3.81 11.93 -9.35
N TYR A 141 -4.45 11.56 -8.23
CA TYR A 141 -4.15 12.13 -6.92
C TYR A 141 -2.68 12.00 -6.56
N CYS A 142 -2.10 10.83 -6.75
CA CYS A 142 -0.72 10.55 -6.36
C CYS A 142 0.32 11.21 -7.26
N ASN A 143 0.12 11.20 -8.57
CA ASN A 143 1.23 11.39 -9.51
C ASN A 143 1.11 12.60 -10.44
N PHE A 144 -0.06 13.22 -10.57
CA PHE A 144 -0.20 14.39 -11.41
C PHE A 144 0.28 15.66 -10.69
N LYS A 145 0.93 16.55 -11.43
CA LYS A 145 1.51 17.78 -10.86
C LYS A 145 0.45 18.79 -10.39
N GLY A 146 -0.70 18.85 -11.05
CA GLY A 146 -1.79 19.79 -10.78
C GLY A 146 -2.60 20.07 -12.04
N GLY A 147 -3.65 20.87 -11.91
CA GLY A 147 -4.54 21.26 -13.00
C GLY A 147 -5.63 20.23 -13.29
N THR A 148 -5.79 19.22 -12.45
CA THR A 148 -6.86 18.24 -12.52
C THR A 148 -7.49 18.09 -11.14
N TYR A 149 -8.74 17.60 -11.10
CA TYR A 149 -9.51 17.55 -9.86
C TYR A 149 -8.76 16.89 -8.70
N TYR A 150 -8.26 15.68 -8.90
CA TYR A 150 -7.62 14.93 -7.82
C TYR A 150 -6.18 15.40 -7.51
N SER A 151 -5.45 15.91 -8.51
CA SER A 151 -4.15 16.50 -8.24
C SER A 151 -4.25 17.81 -7.46
N ASP A 152 -5.27 18.61 -7.72
CA ASP A 152 -5.52 19.86 -7.00
C ASP A 152 -6.11 19.56 -5.60
N LEU A 153 -6.90 18.50 -5.46
CA LEU A 153 -7.35 17.99 -4.16
C LEU A 153 -6.17 17.57 -3.27
N ARG A 154 -5.16 16.86 -3.83
CA ARG A 154 -3.93 16.53 -3.08
C ARG A 154 -3.26 17.80 -2.55
N LYS A 155 -3.14 18.83 -3.39
CA LYS A 155 -2.55 20.12 -2.97
C LYS A 155 -3.38 20.78 -1.87
N ALA A 156 -4.70 20.78 -1.98
CA ALA A 156 -5.59 21.28 -0.94
C ALA A 156 -5.44 20.51 0.39
N HIS A 157 -5.02 19.25 0.33
CA HIS A 157 -4.68 18.43 1.49
C HIS A 157 -3.26 18.67 2.03
N GLY A 158 -2.53 19.67 1.49
CA GLY A 158 -1.20 20.06 1.97
C GLY A 158 -0.02 19.39 1.26
N TYR A 159 -0.26 18.59 0.22
CA TYR A 159 0.78 17.90 -0.53
C TYR A 159 0.99 18.56 -1.91
N GLU A 160 1.77 19.63 -1.93
CA GLU A 160 2.02 20.42 -3.16
C GLU A 160 2.67 19.56 -4.25
N GLN A 161 3.68 18.76 -3.89
CA GLN A 161 4.36 17.89 -4.84
C GLN A 161 3.65 16.54 -5.00
N PRO A 162 3.71 15.91 -6.19
CA PRO A 162 3.26 14.55 -6.38
C PRO A 162 3.93 13.57 -5.41
N HIS A 163 3.21 12.53 -5.03
CA HIS A 163 3.78 11.42 -4.28
C HIS A 163 4.78 10.60 -5.10
N ASP A 164 4.62 10.63 -6.42
CA ASP A 164 5.52 10.01 -7.41
C ASP A 164 5.66 8.49 -7.25
N ILE A 165 4.54 7.82 -7.03
CA ILE A 165 4.48 6.36 -6.84
C ILE A 165 4.71 5.65 -8.17
N LYS A 166 5.75 4.81 -8.24
CA LYS A 166 6.19 4.14 -9.46
C LYS A 166 5.63 2.73 -9.66
N LEU A 167 5.26 2.06 -8.58
CA LEU A 167 4.81 0.67 -8.61
C LEU A 167 3.37 0.54 -8.12
N TRP A 168 2.58 -0.20 -8.90
CA TRP A 168 1.15 -0.36 -8.68
C TRP A 168 0.75 -1.82 -8.76
N CYS A 169 -0.05 -2.28 -7.79
CA CYS A 169 -0.70 -3.58 -7.83
C CYS A 169 -2.14 -3.42 -8.29
N LEU A 170 -2.52 -4.13 -9.34
CA LEU A 170 -3.86 -4.09 -9.92
C LEU A 170 -4.81 -5.03 -9.17
N GLY A 171 -5.20 -4.63 -7.97
CA GLY A 171 -6.04 -5.41 -7.07
C GLY A 171 -5.27 -6.37 -6.18
N ASN A 172 -6.02 -7.22 -5.46
CA ASN A 172 -5.51 -8.29 -4.63
C ASN A 172 -6.35 -9.54 -4.85
N GLU A 173 -5.70 -10.70 -5.07
CA GLU A 173 -6.33 -12.01 -5.24
C GLU A 173 -7.55 -11.98 -6.20
N MET A 174 -7.36 -11.38 -7.38
CA MET A 174 -8.44 -11.08 -8.32
C MET A 174 -9.13 -12.32 -8.92
N ASP A 175 -8.62 -13.50 -8.71
CA ASP A 175 -9.19 -14.79 -9.12
C ASP A 175 -10.02 -15.50 -8.03
N GLY A 176 -10.12 -14.88 -6.84
CA GLY A 176 -11.00 -15.36 -5.78
C GLY A 176 -12.48 -15.40 -6.21
N PRO A 177 -13.28 -16.34 -5.66
CA PRO A 177 -14.68 -16.52 -6.04
C PRO A 177 -15.52 -15.26 -5.82
N ASP A 178 -15.27 -14.52 -4.76
CA ASP A 178 -16.04 -13.34 -4.38
C ASP A 178 -15.76 -12.10 -5.25
N ARG A 179 -14.74 -12.17 -6.10
CA ARG A 179 -14.27 -11.04 -6.93
C ARG A 179 -14.46 -11.25 -8.41
N LYS A 180 -14.92 -12.43 -8.82
CA LYS A 180 -15.16 -12.74 -10.24
C LYS A 180 -16.23 -11.87 -10.88
N SER A 181 -17.22 -11.44 -10.10
CA SER A 181 -18.32 -10.58 -10.56
C SER A 181 -17.91 -9.12 -10.80
N THR A 182 -16.83 -8.66 -10.21
CA THR A 182 -16.34 -7.27 -10.35
C THR A 182 -15.29 -7.13 -11.45
N ARG A 183 -14.87 -8.21 -12.07
CA ARG A 183 -13.99 -8.17 -13.23
C ARG A 183 -14.77 -7.69 -14.45
N LEU A 184 -14.53 -6.47 -14.84
CA LEU A 184 -14.81 -6.01 -16.19
C LEU A 184 -13.96 -6.84 -17.15
N ASN A 185 -14.59 -7.88 -17.74
CA ASN A 185 -14.05 -8.63 -18.89
C ASN A 185 -12.53 -8.86 -18.90
N SER A 186 -11.97 -9.41 -17.87
CA SER A 186 -10.71 -10.08 -18.03
C SER A 186 -10.99 -11.42 -18.71
N SER A 187 -11.06 -11.42 -20.02
CA SER A 187 -10.95 -12.60 -20.88
C SER A 187 -9.52 -13.15 -20.79
N HIS A 188 -9.04 -13.41 -19.59
CA HIS A 188 -7.92 -14.28 -19.40
C HIS A 188 -8.50 -15.68 -19.53
N GLY A 189 -8.55 -16.13 -20.77
CA GLY A 189 -8.73 -17.54 -21.05
C GLY A 189 -7.77 -18.30 -20.15
N LYS A 190 -8.27 -19.29 -19.43
CA LYS A 190 -7.41 -20.30 -18.86
C LYS A 190 -6.54 -20.81 -20.00
N LEU A 191 -5.27 -20.53 -19.95
CA LEU A 191 -4.28 -21.29 -20.70
C LEU A 191 -4.29 -22.67 -20.06
N SER A 192 -5.03 -23.57 -20.70
CA SER A 192 -4.99 -25.01 -20.44
C SER A 192 -3.67 -25.57 -20.92
#